data_74db01109d0e48df83c4740a1d372857
#
_entry.id   74db01109d0e48df83c4740a1d372857
#
_cell.length_a   1.000
_cell.length_b   1.000
_cell.length_c   1.000
_cell.angle_alpha   90.00
_cell.angle_beta   90.00
_cell.angle_gamma   90.00
#
_symmetry.space_group_name_H-M   'P 1'
#
loop_
_entity.id
_entity.type
_entity.pdbx_description
1 polymer ?
#
loop_
_entity_poly.entity_id
_entity_poly.type
_entity_poly.pdbx_seq_one_letter_code
_entity_poly.pdbx_strand_id
1 'polypeptide(L)'
;MHFFFPGMIVGFILLQTAIIAPTLFKKLDIKDFGIVMRSLWPKFFLCLSVAGAATLVDLYLHDNPSTIHYAIAGSTTLFAIICYAIIPATNRAKDEGNEKVFNILHKMSVYFTIIMLLLNIGFLFA
;
A
#
# COMPACT_ATOMS: atom_id res chain seq x y z
N MET A 1 13.56 -10.21 14.98
CA MET A 1 13.06 -8.84 14.81
C MET A 1 12.68 -8.48 13.37
N HIS A 2 13.03 -9.36 12.42
CA HIS A 2 12.65 -9.13 11.02
C HIS A 2 11.13 -9.16 10.78
N PHE A 3 10.33 -9.54 11.78
CA PHE A 3 8.86 -9.50 11.68
C PHE A 3 8.25 -8.13 11.98
N PHE A 4 9.03 -7.21 12.53
CA PHE A 4 8.49 -5.91 12.96
C PHE A 4 7.91 -5.12 11.80
N PHE A 5 8.69 -4.91 10.74
CA PHE A 5 8.23 -4.11 9.60
C PHE A 5 7.15 -4.81 8.77
N PRO A 6 7.24 -6.11 8.47
CA PRO A 6 6.12 -6.80 7.82
C PRO A 6 4.84 -6.77 8.64
N GLY A 7 4.92 -6.92 9.96
CA GLY A 7 3.76 -6.77 10.84
C GLY A 7 3.19 -5.37 10.81
N MET A 8 4.04 -4.35 10.77
CA MET A 8 3.63 -2.97 10.64
C MET A 8 2.92 -2.70 9.31
N ILE A 9 3.42 -3.28 8.22
CA ILE A 9 2.79 -3.18 6.89
C ILE A 9 1.39 -3.79 6.92
N VAL A 10 1.24 -4.98 7.49
CA VAL A 10 -0.07 -5.62 7.66
C VAL A 10 -1.01 -4.72 8.46
N GLY A 11 -0.53 -4.17 9.56
CA GLY A 11 -1.31 -3.27 10.41
C GLY A 11 -1.73 -2.00 9.68
N PHE A 12 -0.82 -1.38 8.92
CA PHE A 12 -1.14 -0.19 8.12
C PHE A 12 -2.23 -0.46 7.10
N ILE A 13 -2.11 -1.57 6.37
CA ILE A 13 -3.08 -1.92 5.33
C ILE A 13 -4.45 -2.21 5.96
N LEU A 14 -4.50 -3.01 7.01
CA LEU A 14 -5.76 -3.33 7.68
C LEU A 14 -6.41 -2.09 8.29
N LEU A 15 -5.64 -1.24 8.95
CA LEU A 15 -6.16 0.00 9.52
C LEU A 15 -6.76 0.89 8.45
N GLN A 16 -6.04 1.10 7.36
CA GLN A 16 -6.50 1.98 6.27
C GLN A 16 -7.71 1.41 5.56
N THR A 17 -7.69 0.13 5.19
CA THR A 17 -8.72 -0.44 4.31
C THR A 17 -9.95 -0.90 5.06
N ALA A 18 -9.81 -1.36 6.30
CA ALA A 18 -10.93 -1.91 7.08
C ALA A 18 -11.54 -0.89 8.03
N ILE A 19 -10.80 0.14 8.44
CA ILE A 19 -11.26 1.08 9.47
C ILE A 19 -11.32 2.50 8.93
N ILE A 20 -10.20 3.06 8.46
CA ILE A 20 -10.14 4.49 8.11
C ILE A 20 -11.01 4.79 6.89
N ALA A 21 -10.79 4.13 5.77
CA ALA A 21 -11.52 4.42 4.54
C ALA A 21 -13.03 4.16 4.68
N PRO A 22 -13.49 3.03 5.23
CA PRO A 22 -14.92 2.82 5.43
C PRO A 22 -15.56 3.82 6.40
N THR A 23 -14.84 4.20 7.46
CA THR A 23 -15.36 5.17 8.43
C THR A 23 -15.53 6.54 7.78
N LEU A 24 -14.54 7.01 7.03
CA LEU A 24 -14.61 8.28 6.34
C LEU A 24 -15.69 8.26 5.25
N PHE A 25 -15.82 7.15 4.53
CA PHE A 25 -16.86 7.01 3.50
C PHE A 25 -18.26 7.16 4.09
N LYS A 26 -18.50 6.61 5.29
CA LYS A 26 -19.80 6.69 5.96
C LYS A 26 -20.07 8.05 6.59
N LYS A 27 -19.04 8.78 7.01
CA LYS A 27 -19.20 10.02 7.78
C LYS A 27 -19.12 11.28 6.93
N LEU A 28 -18.47 11.22 5.77
CA LEU A 28 -18.29 12.38 4.90
C LEU A 28 -19.15 12.22 3.64
N ASP A 29 -19.55 13.36 3.05
CA ASP A 29 -20.13 13.30 1.71
C ASP A 29 -19.04 12.90 0.68
N ILE A 30 -19.48 12.55 -0.52
CA ILE A 30 -18.57 12.03 -1.55
C ILE A 30 -17.48 13.03 -1.90
N LYS A 31 -17.82 14.32 -1.94
CA LYS A 31 -16.86 15.37 -2.28
C LYS A 31 -15.77 15.49 -1.23
N ASP A 32 -16.15 15.57 0.03
CA ASP A 32 -15.20 15.69 1.14
C ASP A 32 -14.39 14.42 1.32
N PHE A 33 -15.03 13.25 1.15
CA PHE A 33 -14.35 11.98 1.16
C PHE A 33 -13.24 11.95 0.10
N GLY A 34 -13.52 12.38 -1.12
CA GLY A 34 -12.53 12.43 -2.20
C GLY A 34 -11.36 13.35 -1.87
N ILE A 35 -11.62 14.51 -1.28
CA ILE A 35 -10.57 15.44 -0.88
C ILE A 35 -9.64 14.82 0.15
N VAL A 36 -10.21 14.17 1.17
CA VAL A 36 -9.44 13.52 2.23
C VAL A 36 -8.61 12.36 1.65
N MET A 37 -9.22 11.53 0.81
CA MET A 37 -8.54 10.36 0.26
C MET A 37 -7.40 10.75 -0.68
N ARG A 38 -7.54 11.85 -1.43
CA ARG A 38 -6.44 12.36 -2.27
C ARG A 38 -5.23 12.81 -1.45
N SER A 39 -5.47 13.30 -0.25
CA SER A 39 -4.40 13.66 0.68
C SER A 39 -3.79 12.43 1.36
N LEU A 40 -4.62 11.43 1.65
CA LEU A 40 -4.24 10.28 2.46
C LEU A 40 -3.47 9.23 1.66
N TRP A 41 -3.92 8.89 0.43
CA TRP A 41 -3.35 7.81 -0.34
C TRP A 41 -1.84 7.96 -0.63
N PRO A 42 -1.34 9.15 -1.03
CA PRO A 42 0.10 9.30 -1.23
C PRO A 42 0.90 9.00 0.05
N LYS A 43 0.42 9.47 1.18
CA LYS A 43 1.08 9.23 2.46
C LYS A 43 1.06 7.76 2.84
N PHE A 44 -0.06 7.08 2.58
CA PHE A 44 -0.21 5.66 2.84
C PHE A 44 0.81 4.84 2.03
N PHE A 45 0.88 5.05 0.72
CA PHE A 45 1.83 4.31 -0.12
C PHE A 45 3.27 4.69 0.16
N LEU A 46 3.53 5.95 0.54
CA LEU A 46 4.86 6.35 0.98
C LEU A 46 5.27 5.58 2.24
N CYS A 47 4.39 5.49 3.21
CA CYS A 47 4.64 4.70 4.43
C CYS A 47 4.93 3.23 4.11
N LEU A 48 4.16 2.63 3.20
CA LEU A 48 4.39 1.24 2.79
C LEU A 48 5.74 1.08 2.09
N SER A 49 6.12 2.04 1.24
CA SER A 49 7.41 2.03 0.54
C SER A 49 8.56 2.10 1.53
N VAL A 50 8.47 3.00 2.50
CA VAL A 50 9.50 3.16 3.54
C VAL A 50 9.59 1.89 4.39
N ALA A 51 8.45 1.34 4.80
CA ALA A 51 8.44 0.11 5.61
C ALA A 51 8.99 -1.09 4.83
N GLY A 52 8.70 -1.19 3.53
CA GLY A 52 9.27 -2.22 2.68
C GLY A 52 10.78 -2.09 2.53
N ALA A 53 11.26 -0.87 2.30
CA ALA A 53 12.69 -0.59 2.24
C ALA A 53 13.37 -0.87 3.58
N ALA A 54 12.74 -0.52 4.68
CA ALA A 54 13.25 -0.82 6.02
C ALA A 54 13.34 -2.33 6.25
N THR A 55 12.39 -3.10 5.74
CA THR A 55 12.46 -4.56 5.79
C THR A 55 13.68 -5.07 5.05
N LEU A 56 13.96 -4.54 3.85
CA LEU A 56 15.15 -4.93 3.08
C LEU A 56 16.44 -4.64 3.84
N VAL A 57 16.53 -3.46 4.45
CA VAL A 57 17.70 -3.08 5.25
C VAL A 57 17.85 -4.00 6.46
N ASP A 58 16.75 -4.28 7.15
CA ASP A 58 16.75 -5.16 8.32
C ASP A 58 17.23 -6.57 7.94
N LEU A 59 16.74 -7.10 6.82
CA LEU A 59 17.16 -8.41 6.33
C LEU A 59 18.66 -8.43 5.98
N TYR A 60 19.15 -7.35 5.38
CA TYR A 60 20.56 -7.26 5.01
C TYR A 60 21.48 -7.20 6.24
N LEU A 61 21.04 -6.54 7.30
CA LEU A 61 21.84 -6.34 8.51
C LEU A 61 21.80 -7.55 9.46
N HIS A 62 20.83 -8.46 9.30
CA HIS A 62 20.69 -9.62 10.17
C HIS A 62 21.06 -10.90 9.42
N ASP A 63 21.55 -11.87 10.18
CA ASP A 63 22.01 -13.13 9.60
C ASP A 63 20.83 -14.02 9.17
N ASN A 64 21.09 -14.82 8.12
CA ASN A 64 20.21 -15.88 7.62
C ASN A 64 18.84 -15.41 7.08
N PRO A 65 18.76 -14.31 6.31
CA PRO A 65 17.52 -14.04 5.59
C PRO A 65 17.32 -15.06 4.50
N SER A 66 16.07 -15.50 4.30
CA SER A 66 15.76 -16.42 3.21
C SER A 66 15.47 -15.64 1.93
N THR A 67 15.60 -16.32 0.80
CA THR A 67 15.27 -15.73 -0.50
C THR A 67 13.81 -15.24 -0.54
N ILE A 68 12.89 -15.99 0.09
CA ILE A 68 11.49 -15.62 0.11
C ILE A 68 11.26 -14.33 0.89
N HIS A 69 11.99 -14.11 1.97
CA HIS A 69 11.89 -12.86 2.73
C HIS A 69 12.32 -11.65 1.88
N TYR A 70 13.43 -11.78 1.14
CA TYR A 70 13.86 -10.73 0.22
C TYR A 70 12.86 -10.51 -0.92
N ALA A 71 12.30 -11.60 -1.47
CA ALA A 71 11.32 -11.50 -2.54
C ALA A 71 10.07 -10.75 -2.09
N ILE A 72 9.57 -11.04 -0.89
CA ILE A 72 8.39 -10.36 -0.34
C ILE A 72 8.70 -8.89 -0.07
N ALA A 73 9.81 -8.61 0.59
CA ALA A 73 10.18 -7.23 0.92
C ALA A 73 10.43 -6.40 -0.34
N GLY A 74 11.12 -6.95 -1.32
CA GLY A 74 11.36 -6.29 -2.61
C GLY A 74 10.08 -6.05 -3.37
N SER A 75 9.19 -7.03 -3.43
CA SER A 75 7.89 -6.90 -4.09
C SER A 75 7.03 -5.84 -3.41
N THR A 76 7.01 -5.82 -2.07
CA THR A 76 6.25 -4.82 -1.32
C THR A 76 6.74 -3.42 -1.63
N THR A 77 8.05 -3.21 -1.61
CA THR A 77 8.64 -1.90 -1.92
C THR A 77 8.29 -1.48 -3.34
N LEU A 78 8.46 -2.39 -4.31
CA LEU A 78 8.17 -2.09 -5.72
C LEU A 78 6.69 -1.76 -5.94
N PHE A 79 5.78 -2.58 -5.41
CA PHE A 79 4.35 -2.36 -5.58
C PHE A 79 3.90 -1.07 -4.92
N ALA A 80 4.42 -0.75 -3.74
CA ALA A 80 4.10 0.49 -3.06
C ALA A 80 4.58 1.71 -3.87
N ILE A 81 5.77 1.65 -4.45
CA ILE A 81 6.30 2.72 -5.31
C ILE A 81 5.44 2.87 -6.57
N ILE A 82 5.04 1.77 -7.20
CA ILE A 82 4.15 1.83 -8.38
C ILE A 82 2.81 2.46 -8.00
N CYS A 83 2.21 2.04 -6.90
CA CYS A 83 0.94 2.62 -6.44
C CYS A 83 1.07 4.12 -6.17
N TYR A 84 2.18 4.55 -5.57
CA TYR A 84 2.45 5.96 -5.35
C TYR A 84 2.58 6.71 -6.69
N ALA A 85 3.33 6.13 -7.62
CA ALA A 85 3.63 6.78 -8.90
C ALA A 85 2.40 6.96 -9.79
N ILE A 86 1.39 6.08 -9.69
CA ILE A 86 0.19 6.18 -10.53
C ILE A 86 -0.88 7.10 -9.94
N ILE A 87 -0.71 7.61 -8.72
CA ILE A 87 -1.71 8.49 -8.09
C ILE A 87 -2.01 9.73 -8.93
N PRO A 88 -1.01 10.50 -9.44
CA PRO A 88 -1.32 11.66 -10.26
C PRO A 88 -2.15 11.33 -11.50
N ALA A 89 -1.84 10.21 -12.16
CA ALA A 89 -2.60 9.77 -13.34
C ALA A 89 -4.02 9.35 -12.97
N THR A 90 -4.20 8.69 -11.83
CA THR A 90 -5.51 8.29 -11.33
C THR A 90 -6.36 9.52 -11.02
N ASN A 91 -5.80 10.50 -10.32
CA ASN A 91 -6.51 11.74 -9.99
C ASN A 91 -6.88 12.52 -11.24
N ARG A 92 -5.97 12.60 -12.21
CA ARG A 92 -6.21 13.27 -13.48
C ARG A 92 -7.34 12.62 -14.25
N ALA A 93 -7.35 11.28 -14.33
CA ALA A 93 -8.42 10.54 -15.00
C ALA A 93 -9.77 10.81 -14.33
N LYS A 94 -9.82 10.87 -13.00
CA LYS A 94 -11.04 11.19 -12.26
C LYS A 94 -11.52 12.60 -12.60
N ASP A 95 -10.62 13.58 -12.60
CA ASP A 95 -10.97 14.98 -12.86
C ASP A 95 -11.43 15.21 -14.30
N GLU A 96 -10.88 14.46 -15.26
CA GLU A 96 -11.26 14.55 -16.67
C GLU A 96 -12.51 13.74 -17.03
N GLY A 97 -13.07 13.02 -16.06
CA GLY A 97 -14.23 12.16 -16.31
C GLY A 97 -13.90 10.90 -17.10
N ASN A 98 -12.63 10.52 -17.20
CA ASN A 98 -12.21 9.31 -17.88
C ASN A 98 -12.36 8.10 -16.97
N GLU A 99 -13.59 7.59 -16.87
CA GLU A 99 -13.91 6.51 -15.96
C GLU A 99 -13.17 5.21 -16.26
N LYS A 100 -12.92 4.94 -17.54
CA LYS A 100 -12.22 3.71 -17.95
C LYS A 100 -10.80 3.68 -17.41
N VAL A 101 -10.03 4.75 -17.61
CA VAL A 101 -8.65 4.84 -17.13
C VAL A 101 -8.63 4.89 -15.61
N PHE A 102 -9.53 5.68 -15.00
CA PHE A 102 -9.64 5.74 -13.54
C PHE A 102 -9.89 4.34 -12.94
N ASN A 103 -10.82 3.59 -13.50
CA ASN A 103 -11.15 2.26 -12.98
C ASN A 103 -9.98 1.29 -13.10
N ILE A 104 -9.24 1.33 -14.21
CA ILE A 104 -8.06 0.49 -14.41
C ILE A 104 -6.99 0.80 -13.36
N LEU A 105 -6.65 2.08 -13.20
CA LEU A 105 -5.61 2.50 -12.26
C LEU A 105 -6.02 2.26 -10.81
N HIS A 106 -7.28 2.54 -10.49
CA HIS A 106 -7.82 2.31 -9.15
C HIS A 106 -7.78 0.83 -8.79
N LYS A 107 -8.27 -0.04 -9.68
CA LYS A 107 -8.25 -1.49 -9.46
C LYS A 107 -6.82 -2.02 -9.32
N MET A 108 -5.89 -1.49 -10.11
CA MET A 108 -4.49 -1.88 -10.01
C MET A 108 -3.94 -1.57 -8.62
N SER A 109 -4.23 -0.37 -8.09
CA SER A 109 -3.82 -0.02 -6.73
C SER A 109 -4.45 -0.94 -5.68
N VAL A 110 -5.73 -1.26 -5.83
CA VAL A 110 -6.44 -2.16 -4.91
C VAL A 110 -5.81 -3.55 -4.93
N TYR A 111 -5.58 -4.11 -6.10
CA TYR A 111 -5.01 -5.45 -6.23
C TYR A 111 -3.58 -5.50 -5.68
N PHE A 112 -2.76 -4.50 -5.97
CA PHE A 112 -1.40 -4.44 -5.41
C PHE A 112 -1.42 -4.35 -3.89
N THR A 113 -2.35 -3.58 -3.34
CA THR A 113 -2.50 -3.47 -1.89
C THR A 113 -2.90 -4.81 -1.26
N ILE A 114 -3.83 -5.54 -1.88
CA ILE A 114 -4.23 -6.87 -1.41
C ILE A 114 -3.04 -7.84 -1.50
N ILE A 115 -2.31 -7.81 -2.61
CA ILE A 115 -1.12 -8.65 -2.78
C ILE A 115 -0.08 -8.35 -1.71
N MET A 116 0.20 -7.07 -1.45
CA MET A 116 1.12 -6.68 -0.39
C MET A 116 0.67 -7.20 0.98
N LEU A 117 -0.62 -7.10 1.27
CA LEU A 117 -1.17 -7.60 2.52
C LEU A 117 -0.92 -9.10 2.66
N LEU A 118 -1.29 -9.88 1.63
CA LEU A 118 -1.14 -11.34 1.67
C LEU A 118 0.32 -11.76 1.73
N LEU A 119 1.20 -11.11 0.97
CA LEU A 119 2.63 -11.41 1.00
C LEU A 119 3.23 -11.14 2.39
N ASN A 120 2.86 -10.05 3.03
CA ASN A 120 3.40 -9.72 4.34
C ASN A 120 2.82 -10.57 5.45
N ILE A 121 1.57 -11.02 5.34
CA ILE A 121 1.04 -12.04 6.22
C ILE A 121 1.85 -13.33 6.04
N GLY A 122 2.11 -13.73 4.81
CA GLY A 122 2.93 -14.91 4.51
C GLY A 122 4.35 -14.79 5.05
N PHE A 123 4.93 -13.60 5.03
CA PHE A 123 6.25 -13.34 5.61
C PHE A 123 6.31 -13.74 7.08
N LEU A 124 5.24 -13.49 7.82
CA LEU A 124 5.20 -13.80 9.25
C LEU A 124 5.22 -15.31 9.53
N PHE A 125 4.87 -16.13 8.55
CA PHE A 125 4.85 -17.58 8.65
C PHE A 125 6.00 -18.24 7.87
N ALA A 126 6.80 -17.49 7.18
CA ALA A 126 7.96 -17.99 6.44
C ALA A 126 9.27 -17.95 7.27
#